data_a2beb71480eb655ee9b78fb3bf2c6d3e
#
_entry.id   a2beb71480eb655ee9b78fb3bf2c6d3e
#
_cell.length_a   1.000
_cell.length_b   1.000
_cell.length_c   1.000
_cell.angle_alpha   90.00
_cell.angle_beta   90.00
_cell.angle_gamma   90.00
#
_symmetry.space_group_name_H-M   'P 1'
#
loop_
_entity.id
_entity.type
_entity.pdbx_description
1 polymer ?
#
loop_
_entity_poly.entity_id
_entity_poly.type
_entity_poly.pdbx_seq_one_letter_code
_entity_poly.pdbx_strand_id
1 'polypeptide(L)'
;MIKGIMFAFLAAFSWGAAIVMSKKGLENMDAGELFFWQVGSAALLSWFVLAISRKKLPVTKKSTLAYSTGIFEPFLAYTFTLYGLKFISAGITSVIFSLESVFILILS
;
A
#
# COMPACT_ATOMS: atom_id res chain seq x y z
N MET A 1 -15.51 -17.83 -7.45
CA MET A 1 -14.39 -18.26 -6.59
C MET A 1 -13.04 -18.24 -7.28
N ILE A 2 -12.94 -18.85 -8.48
CA ILE A 2 -11.67 -18.84 -9.25
C ILE A 2 -11.20 -17.42 -9.58
N LYS A 3 -12.11 -16.54 -10.01
CA LYS A 3 -11.79 -15.14 -10.31
C LYS A 3 -11.23 -14.41 -9.09
N GLY A 4 -11.81 -14.63 -7.91
CA GLY A 4 -11.32 -14.04 -6.67
C GLY A 4 -9.90 -14.50 -6.31
N ILE A 5 -9.64 -15.79 -6.48
CA ILE A 5 -8.32 -16.37 -6.24
C ILE A 5 -7.29 -15.77 -7.21
N MET A 6 -7.64 -15.64 -8.48
CA MET A 6 -6.74 -15.02 -9.48
C MET A 6 -6.40 -13.58 -9.13
N PHE A 7 -7.40 -12.79 -8.74
CA PHE A 7 -7.15 -11.40 -8.33
C PHE A 7 -6.30 -11.33 -7.05
N ALA A 8 -6.51 -12.25 -6.11
CA ALA A 8 -5.68 -12.32 -4.91
C ALA A 8 -4.21 -12.63 -5.25
N PHE A 9 -3.97 -13.55 -6.18
CA PHE A 9 -2.61 -13.84 -6.66
C PHE A 9 -1.98 -12.63 -7.34
N LEU A 10 -2.73 -11.93 -8.19
CA LEU A 10 -2.23 -10.72 -8.85
C LEU A 10 -1.90 -9.63 -7.83
N ALA A 11 -2.73 -9.46 -6.81
CA ALA A 11 -2.46 -8.53 -5.73
C ALA A 11 -1.20 -8.91 -4.96
N ALA A 12 -1.05 -10.18 -4.61
CA ALA A 12 0.15 -10.66 -3.91
C ALA A 12 1.42 -10.46 -4.75
N PHE A 13 1.34 -10.74 -6.04
CA PHE A 13 2.46 -10.50 -6.97
C PHE A 13 2.81 -9.01 -7.02
N SER A 14 1.81 -8.16 -7.14
CA SER A 14 2.01 -6.70 -7.20
C SER A 14 2.64 -6.18 -5.92
N TRP A 15 2.18 -6.65 -4.76
CA TRP A 15 2.77 -6.29 -3.47
C TRP A 15 4.22 -6.73 -3.36
N GLY A 16 4.51 -7.97 -3.74
CA GLY A 16 5.88 -8.48 -3.73
C GLY A 16 6.81 -7.68 -4.64
N ALA A 17 6.36 -7.39 -5.86
CA ALA A 17 7.11 -6.57 -6.80
C ALA A 17 7.35 -5.16 -6.23
N ALA A 18 6.34 -4.56 -5.62
CA ALA A 18 6.43 -3.23 -5.02
C ALA A 18 7.46 -3.20 -3.89
N ILE A 19 7.51 -4.23 -3.04
CA ILE A 19 8.49 -4.31 -1.94
C ILE A 19 9.91 -4.37 -2.50
N VAL A 20 10.16 -5.21 -3.52
CA VAL A 20 11.47 -5.33 -4.14
C VAL A 20 11.90 -4.02 -4.80
N MET A 21 10.98 -3.38 -5.53
CA MET A 21 11.25 -2.09 -6.16
C MET A 21 11.50 -0.98 -5.14
N SER A 22 10.75 -1.00 -4.03
CA SER A 22 10.96 -0.05 -2.93
C SER A 22 12.33 -0.23 -2.29
N LYS A 23 12.76 -1.47 -2.10
CA LYS A 23 14.11 -1.75 -1.56
C LYS A 23 15.19 -1.17 -2.46
N LYS A 24 15.05 -1.34 -3.77
CA LYS A 24 15.99 -0.75 -4.75
C LYS A 24 15.94 0.77 -4.73
N GLY A 25 14.74 1.35 -4.61
CA GLY A 25 14.58 2.81 -4.51
C GLY A 25 15.29 3.38 -3.28
N LEU A 26 15.28 2.66 -2.17
CA LEU A 26 15.95 3.09 -0.93
C LEU A 26 17.47 3.12 -1.03
N GLU A 27 18.05 2.48 -2.03
CA GLU A 27 19.50 2.57 -2.29
C GLU A 27 19.91 3.97 -2.75
N ASN A 28 19.02 4.70 -3.42
CA ASN A 28 19.29 6.01 -4.01
C ASN A 28 18.49 7.14 -3.39
N MET A 29 17.46 6.83 -2.60
CA MET A 29 16.56 7.81 -2.00
C MET A 29 16.38 7.54 -0.51
N ASP A 30 16.11 8.59 0.23
CA ASP A 30 15.66 8.44 1.62
C ASP A 30 14.21 7.89 1.67
N ALA A 31 13.85 7.27 2.80
CA ALA A 31 12.51 6.69 2.96
C ALA A 31 11.40 7.72 2.81
N GLY A 32 11.60 8.92 3.35
CA GLY A 32 10.63 10.00 3.21
C GLY A 32 10.44 10.46 1.78
N GLU A 33 11.53 10.57 1.02
CA GLU A 33 11.48 10.93 -0.40
C GLU A 33 10.76 9.85 -1.21
N LEU A 34 11.09 8.59 -0.98
CA LEU A 34 10.46 7.48 -1.68
C LEU A 34 8.96 7.41 -1.38
N PHE A 35 8.60 7.60 -0.12
CA PHE A 35 7.19 7.67 0.29
C PHE A 35 6.45 8.79 -0.45
N PHE A 36 7.04 9.97 -0.49
CA PHE A 36 6.45 11.13 -1.18
C PHE A 36 6.21 10.82 -2.65
N TRP A 37 7.19 10.27 -3.35
CA TRP A 37 7.04 9.95 -4.77
C TRP A 37 6.03 8.85 -5.02
N GLN A 38 6.03 7.80 -4.22
CA GLN A 38 5.09 6.68 -4.37
C GLN A 38 3.65 7.11 -4.11
N VAL A 39 3.40 7.76 -3.00
CA VAL A 39 2.06 8.20 -2.63
C VAL A 39 1.60 9.36 -3.53
N GLY A 40 2.49 10.28 -3.84
CA GLY A 40 2.20 11.40 -4.73
C GLY A 40 1.80 10.94 -6.14
N SER A 41 2.58 10.03 -6.73
CA SER A 41 2.23 9.51 -8.05
C SER A 41 0.95 8.67 -8.04
N ALA A 42 0.72 7.89 -7.00
CA ALA A 42 -0.52 7.13 -6.84
C ALA A 42 -1.73 8.05 -6.70
N ALA A 43 -1.57 9.13 -5.93
CA ALA A 43 -2.63 10.12 -5.76
C ALA A 43 -2.96 10.84 -7.07
N LEU A 44 -1.93 11.26 -7.81
CA LEU A 44 -2.12 11.91 -9.11
C LEU A 44 -2.82 10.97 -10.10
N LEU A 45 -2.40 9.72 -10.17
CA LEU A 45 -3.03 8.73 -11.04
C LEU A 45 -4.48 8.49 -10.64
N SER A 46 -4.75 8.38 -9.34
CA SER A 46 -6.10 8.17 -8.83
C SER A 46 -7.03 9.35 -9.15
N TRP A 47 -6.53 10.59 -8.96
CA TRP A 47 -7.29 11.78 -9.33
C TRP A 47 -7.55 11.86 -10.83
N PHE A 48 -6.57 11.48 -11.64
CA PHE A 48 -6.71 11.45 -13.09
C PHE A 48 -7.81 10.46 -13.52
N VAL A 49 -7.79 9.24 -12.96
CA VAL A 49 -8.81 8.22 -13.23
C VAL A 49 -10.19 8.71 -12.78
N LEU A 50 -10.28 9.35 -11.63
CA LEU A 50 -11.53 9.89 -11.10
C LEU A 50 -12.09 10.99 -12.00
N ALA A 51 -11.23 11.88 -12.52
CA ALA A 51 -11.62 12.94 -13.43
C ALA A 51 -12.16 12.38 -14.74
N ILE A 52 -11.53 11.35 -15.31
CA ILE A 52 -11.99 10.69 -16.53
C ILE A 52 -13.32 9.98 -16.31
N SER A 53 -13.48 9.28 -15.20
CA SER A 53 -14.70 8.54 -14.89
C SER A 53 -15.87 9.42 -14.49
N ARG A 54 -15.64 10.71 -14.24
CA ARG A 54 -16.65 11.72 -13.89
C ARG A 54 -17.51 11.33 -12.68
N LYS A 55 -16.97 10.50 -11.79
CA LYS A 55 -17.64 10.13 -10.55
C LYS A 55 -17.38 11.18 -9.48
N LYS A 56 -18.42 11.53 -8.74
CA LYS A 56 -18.28 12.43 -7.58
C LYS A 56 -17.93 11.63 -6.35
N LEU A 57 -17.02 12.16 -5.53
CA LEU A 57 -16.72 11.57 -4.24
C LEU A 57 -17.87 11.82 -3.27
N PRO A 58 -18.47 10.76 -2.68
CA PRO A 58 -19.49 10.96 -1.67
C PRO A 58 -18.89 11.54 -0.39
N VAL A 59 -19.59 12.51 0.21
CA VAL A 59 -19.19 13.13 1.49
C VAL A 59 -20.28 12.82 2.51
N THR A 60 -20.20 11.65 3.12
CA THR A 60 -21.11 11.22 4.19
C THR A 60 -20.29 10.79 5.41
N LYS A 61 -20.93 10.57 6.55
CA LYS A 61 -20.24 10.06 7.75
C LYS A 61 -19.53 8.73 7.48
N LYS A 62 -20.18 7.83 6.74
CA LYS A 62 -19.59 6.54 6.35
C LYS A 62 -18.38 6.72 5.44
N SER A 63 -18.48 7.66 4.49
CA SER A 63 -17.37 7.98 3.57
C SER A 63 -16.20 8.60 4.34
N THR A 64 -16.47 9.50 5.28
CA THR A 64 -15.42 10.11 6.11
C THR A 64 -14.68 9.04 6.93
N LEU A 65 -15.43 8.09 7.49
CA LEU A 65 -14.80 6.97 8.21
C LEU A 65 -13.92 6.12 7.28
N ALA A 66 -14.41 5.83 6.07
CA ALA A 66 -13.62 5.10 5.08
C ALA A 66 -12.35 5.86 4.69
N TYR A 67 -12.44 7.19 4.49
CA TYR A 67 -11.28 8.01 4.15
C TYR A 67 -10.26 8.06 5.29
N SER A 68 -10.72 8.01 6.55
CA SER A 68 -9.82 8.02 7.70
C SER A 68 -8.93 6.78 7.78
N THR A 69 -9.31 5.68 7.13
CA THR A 69 -8.45 4.49 7.05
C THR A 69 -7.12 4.78 6.34
N GLY A 70 -7.05 5.86 5.55
CA GLY A 70 -5.81 6.30 4.92
C GLY A 70 -4.72 6.67 5.92
N ILE A 71 -5.07 6.97 7.18
CA ILE A 71 -4.07 7.18 8.24
C ILE A 71 -3.30 5.88 8.49
N PHE A 72 -3.97 4.74 8.48
CA PHE A 72 -3.34 3.43 8.67
C PHE A 72 -2.67 2.94 7.39
N GLU A 73 -3.36 3.05 6.27
CA GLU A 73 -2.83 2.72 4.97
C GLU A 73 -3.33 3.75 3.94
N PRO A 74 -2.46 4.40 3.17
CA PRO A 74 -1.02 4.08 3.04
C PRO A 74 -0.09 4.77 4.03
N PHE A 75 -0.56 5.67 4.89
CA PHE A 75 0.36 6.52 5.64
C PHE A 75 1.23 5.73 6.63
N LEU A 76 0.63 5.14 7.66
CA LEU A 76 1.41 4.44 8.69
C LEU A 76 2.06 3.17 8.18
N ALA A 77 1.31 2.34 7.46
CA ALA A 77 1.82 1.07 6.96
C ALA A 77 2.99 1.26 6.01
N TYR A 78 2.88 2.19 5.06
CA TYR A 78 3.96 2.47 4.13
C TYR A 78 5.16 3.09 4.81
N THR A 79 4.93 4.02 5.73
CA THR A 79 6.03 4.66 6.46
C THR A 79 6.85 3.63 7.21
N PHE A 80 6.20 2.77 8.00
CA PHE A 80 6.88 1.72 8.74
C PHE A 80 7.55 0.72 7.81
N THR A 81 6.92 0.36 6.70
CA THR A 81 7.50 -0.56 5.71
C THR A 81 8.79 0.01 5.13
N LEU A 82 8.77 1.26 4.69
CA LEU A 82 9.94 1.88 4.06
C LEU A 82 11.09 2.06 5.04
N TYR A 83 10.79 2.48 6.28
CA TYR A 83 11.83 2.57 7.30
C TYR A 83 12.37 1.20 7.68
N GLY A 84 11.52 0.17 7.77
CA GLY A 84 11.96 -1.20 8.02
C GLY A 84 12.87 -1.73 6.92
N LEU A 85 12.52 -1.47 5.67
CA LEU A 85 13.30 -1.92 4.51
C LEU A 85 14.72 -1.33 4.46
N LYS A 86 14.97 -0.23 5.14
CA LYS A 86 16.34 0.31 5.27
C LYS A 86 17.27 -0.68 5.98
N PHE A 87 16.75 -1.42 6.92
CA PHE A 87 17.54 -2.23 7.84
C PHE A 87 17.50 -3.73 7.53
N ILE A 88 16.46 -4.20 6.83
CA ILE A 88 16.28 -5.61 6.51
C ILE A 88 16.05 -5.81 5.01
N SER A 89 16.22 -7.05 4.56
CA SER A 89 16.01 -7.40 3.15
C SER A 89 14.53 -7.44 2.79
N ALA A 90 14.22 -7.33 1.50
CA ALA A 90 12.87 -7.48 0.99
C ALA A 90 12.28 -8.85 1.33
N GLY A 91 13.11 -9.90 1.29
CA GLY A 91 12.69 -11.26 1.64
C GLY A 91 12.26 -11.38 3.09
N ILE A 92 13.03 -10.83 4.02
CA ILE A 92 12.68 -10.84 5.45
C ILE A 92 11.40 -10.04 5.67
N THR A 93 11.26 -8.89 5.03
CA THR A 93 10.04 -8.08 5.10
C THR A 93 8.82 -8.88 4.66
N SER A 94 8.92 -9.62 3.59
CA SER A 94 7.82 -10.45 3.07
C SER A 94 7.44 -11.57 4.06
N VAL A 95 8.41 -12.17 4.71
CA VAL A 95 8.14 -13.19 5.74
C VAL A 95 7.41 -12.56 6.93
N ILE A 96 7.83 -11.36 7.36
CA ILE A 96 7.15 -10.65 8.46
C ILE A 96 5.73 -10.29 8.04
N PHE A 97 5.51 -9.87 6.79
CA PHE A 97 4.17 -9.55 6.30
C PHE A 97 3.23 -10.76 6.27
N SER A 98 3.78 -11.99 6.24
CA SER A 98 2.94 -13.17 6.35
C SER A 98 2.20 -13.24 7.69
N LEU A 99 2.70 -12.53 8.72
CA LEU A 99 2.02 -12.38 10.01
C LEU A 99 0.74 -11.55 9.91
N GLU A 100 0.55 -10.80 8.84
CA GLU A 100 -0.67 -10.02 8.60
C GLU A 100 -1.92 -10.89 8.72
N SER A 101 -1.86 -12.11 8.18
CA SER A 101 -2.97 -13.05 8.27
C SER A 101 -3.34 -13.37 9.71
N VAL A 102 -2.35 -13.49 10.59
CA VAL A 102 -2.57 -13.73 12.01
C VAL A 102 -3.25 -12.53 12.67
N PHE A 103 -2.78 -11.32 12.37
CA PHE A 103 -3.40 -10.10 12.90
C PHE A 103 -4.83 -9.93 12.41
N ILE A 104 -5.11 -10.23 11.14
CA ILE A 104 -6.45 -10.18 10.59
C ILE A 104 -7.38 -11.14 11.36
N LEU A 105 -6.92 -12.36 11.63
CA LEU A 105 -7.70 -13.33 12.38
C LEU A 105 -7.98 -12.87 13.82
N ILE A 106 -6.99 -12.26 14.48
CA ILE A 106 -7.15 -11.78 15.85
C ILE A 106 -8.11 -10.59 15.90
N LEU A 107 -8.00 -9.66 14.94
CA LEU A 107 -8.79 -8.42 14.93
C LEU A 107 -10.20 -8.61 14.38
N SER A 108 -10.44 -9.66 13.61
CA SER A 108 -11.77 -9.94 13.07
C SER A 108 -12.60 -10.76 14.05
#